data_b1e25560eeb0db8c452034b7fbd5575d
#
_entry.id   b1e25560eeb0db8c452034b7fbd5575d
#
_cell.length_a   1.000
_cell.length_b   1.000
_cell.length_c   1.000
_cell.angle_alpha   90.00
_cell.angle_beta   90.00
_cell.angle_gamma   90.00
#
_symmetry.space_group_name_H-M   'P 1'
#
loop_
_entity.id
_entity.type
_entity.pdbx_description
1 polymer ?
#
loop_
_entity_poly.entity_id
_entity_poly.type
_entity_poly.pdbx_seq_one_letter_code
_entity_poly.pdbx_strand_id
1 'polypeptide(L)'
;MCIRDSIYGAALAGSSEDLFGAIANDPIGALTTLLPTWFLIPFALIAILGLVGGAILDLYSSGLTLISIGLPVKRYIAAGIDSLIMIAGTIYLVWVADDFFYPFQGFLITLGVPIAAWSAIFVTDVLMRKRDYSEEDLYRVEGRYGSWNLSSLSIMAVGAIVGWGFVTNPFASWLSWQGYFLDIFGGKEGQWAGANLGVAFALVIGCIAHLVLGRRKIQNQE
;
A
#
# COMPACT_ATOMS: atom_id res chain seq x y z
N MET A 1 -10.95 14.32 4.46
CA MET A 1 -10.75 14.06 5.89
C MET A 1 -9.29 13.82 6.21
N CYS A 2 -8.62 12.90 5.55
CA CYS A 2 -7.23 12.54 5.84
C CYS A 2 -6.17 13.64 5.68
N ILE A 3 -6.32 14.61 4.77
CA ILE A 3 -5.29 15.65 4.53
C ILE A 3 -5.05 16.51 5.78
N ARG A 4 -6.12 16.98 6.42
CA ARG A 4 -6.01 17.81 7.63
C ARG A 4 -5.37 17.04 8.78
N ASP A 5 -5.76 15.79 8.96
CA ASP A 5 -5.26 14.94 10.04
C ASP A 5 -3.79 14.57 9.79
N SER A 6 -3.40 14.32 8.54
CA SER A 6 -2.01 14.06 8.15
C SER A 6 -1.11 15.28 8.36
N ILE A 7 -1.58 16.50 8.01
CA ILE A 7 -0.83 17.73 8.25
C ILE A 7 -0.64 17.96 9.76
N TYR A 8 -1.70 17.76 10.54
CA TYR A 8 -1.62 17.92 11.99
C TYR A 8 -0.68 16.89 12.62
N GLY A 9 -0.77 15.62 12.22
CA GLY A 9 0.11 14.56 12.69
C GLY A 9 1.58 14.81 12.31
N ALA A 10 1.85 15.27 11.09
CA ALA A 10 3.19 15.62 10.63
C ALA A 10 3.76 16.84 11.39
N ALA A 11 2.93 17.87 11.64
CA ALA A 11 3.34 19.03 12.43
C ALA A 11 3.64 18.65 13.89
N LEU A 12 2.85 17.75 14.46
CA LEU A 12 3.05 17.24 15.82
C LEU A 12 4.34 16.42 15.92
N ALA A 13 4.55 15.47 15.01
CA ALA A 13 5.77 14.66 14.95
C ALA A 13 7.03 15.51 14.70
N GLY A 14 6.93 16.57 13.87
CA GLY A 14 8.03 17.49 13.59
C GLY A 14 8.28 18.53 14.70
N SER A 15 7.51 18.55 15.79
CA SER A 15 7.65 19.55 16.85
C SER A 15 8.87 19.32 17.76
N SER A 16 9.31 18.06 17.93
CA SER A 16 10.54 17.71 18.63
C SER A 16 11.08 16.35 18.18
N GLU A 17 12.41 16.17 18.23
CA GLU A 17 13.07 14.89 17.90
C GLU A 17 12.68 13.78 18.88
N ASP A 18 12.57 14.10 20.17
CA ASP A 18 12.16 13.14 21.21
C ASP A 18 10.75 12.61 20.96
N LEU A 19 9.82 13.50 20.60
CA LEU A 19 8.45 13.13 20.29
C LEU A 19 8.37 12.30 19.01
N PHE A 20 9.17 12.64 17.99
CA PHE A 20 9.26 11.84 16.76
C PHE A 20 9.73 10.42 17.07
N GLY A 21 10.79 10.26 17.86
CA GLY A 21 11.30 8.96 18.28
C GLY A 21 10.27 8.14 19.08
N ALA A 22 9.56 8.80 20.00
CA ALA A 22 8.49 8.16 20.77
C ALA A 22 7.32 7.71 19.89
N ILE A 23 6.87 8.55 18.95
CA ILE A 23 5.80 8.22 17.99
C ILE A 23 6.21 7.07 17.07
N ALA A 24 7.47 6.98 16.67
CA ALA A 24 7.98 5.90 15.84
C ALA A 24 7.92 4.54 16.55
N ASN A 25 8.14 4.50 17.86
CA ASN A 25 8.10 3.28 18.65
C ASN A 25 6.68 2.92 19.11
N ASP A 26 5.95 3.86 19.65
CA ASP A 26 4.58 3.70 20.16
C ASP A 26 3.75 4.95 19.87
N PRO A 27 3.05 5.00 18.70
CA PRO A 27 2.29 6.18 18.29
C PRO A 27 1.20 6.61 19.26
N ILE A 28 0.53 5.65 19.90
CA ILE A 28 -0.58 5.93 20.81
C ILE A 28 -0.05 6.35 22.19
N GLY A 29 0.93 5.62 22.71
CA GLY A 29 1.57 5.94 23.98
C GLY A 29 2.26 7.30 23.95
N ALA A 30 2.97 7.65 22.88
CA ALA A 30 3.60 8.95 22.71
C ALA A 30 2.59 10.12 22.80
N LEU A 31 1.40 9.97 22.23
CA LEU A 31 0.35 10.98 22.34
C LEU A 31 -0.16 11.15 23.77
N THR A 32 -0.13 10.10 24.58
CA THR A 32 -0.58 10.19 25.98
C THR A 32 0.33 11.07 26.82
N THR A 33 1.60 11.23 26.45
CA THR A 33 2.55 12.11 27.18
C THR A 33 2.21 13.58 27.03
N LEU A 34 1.49 13.96 25.99
CA LEU A 34 1.07 15.33 25.70
C LEU A 34 -0.26 15.71 26.37
N LEU A 35 -0.97 14.72 26.91
CA LEU A 35 -2.32 14.90 27.44
C LEU A 35 -2.33 15.03 28.97
N PRO A 36 -3.21 15.86 29.54
CA PRO A 36 -3.40 15.90 30.96
C PRO A 36 -3.96 14.57 31.49
N THR A 37 -3.54 14.17 32.69
CA THR A 37 -3.85 12.85 33.30
C THR A 37 -5.34 12.52 33.32
N TRP A 38 -6.20 13.51 33.56
CA TRP A 38 -7.65 13.31 33.58
C TRP A 38 -8.23 12.93 32.18
N PHE A 39 -7.55 13.30 31.09
CA PHE A 39 -8.01 13.06 29.75
C PHE A 39 -7.54 11.70 29.19
N LEU A 40 -6.65 11.00 29.87
CA LEU A 40 -6.11 9.72 29.38
C LEU A 40 -7.19 8.65 29.23
N ILE A 41 -8.18 8.60 30.15
CA ILE A 41 -9.27 7.63 30.08
C ILE A 41 -10.21 7.90 28.88
N PRO A 42 -10.76 9.11 28.69
CA PRO A 42 -11.51 9.45 27.49
C PRO A 42 -10.73 9.22 26.20
N PHE A 43 -9.45 9.59 26.16
CA PHE A 43 -8.56 9.38 25.01
C PHE A 43 -8.43 7.89 24.67
N ALA A 44 -8.13 7.04 25.66
CA ALA A 44 -8.00 5.60 25.45
C ALA A 44 -9.31 4.97 24.92
N LEU A 45 -10.46 5.36 25.45
CA LEU A 45 -11.75 4.89 24.99
C LEU A 45 -12.00 5.28 23.51
N ILE A 46 -11.74 6.54 23.14
CA ILE A 46 -11.90 7.01 21.77
C ILE A 46 -10.92 6.29 20.83
N ALA A 47 -9.67 6.10 21.24
CA ALA A 47 -8.67 5.40 20.46
C ALA A 47 -9.06 3.94 20.23
N ILE A 48 -9.48 3.22 21.26
CA ILE A 48 -9.92 1.82 21.14
C ILE A 48 -11.15 1.71 20.22
N LEU A 49 -12.17 2.55 20.43
CA LEU A 49 -13.38 2.51 19.61
C LEU A 49 -13.08 2.86 18.15
N GLY A 50 -12.20 3.83 17.91
CA GLY A 50 -11.75 4.20 16.57
C GLY A 50 -10.99 3.07 15.86
N LEU A 51 -10.05 2.43 16.55
CA LEU A 51 -9.28 1.31 16.01
C LEU A 51 -10.16 0.08 15.74
N VAL A 52 -11.08 -0.25 16.65
CA VAL A 52 -12.05 -1.34 16.45
C VAL A 52 -12.97 -1.04 15.28
N GLY A 53 -13.48 0.20 15.18
CA GLY A 53 -14.30 0.63 14.05
C GLY A 53 -13.57 0.52 12.72
N GLY A 54 -12.29 0.95 12.66
CA GLY A 54 -11.41 0.78 11.50
C GLY A 54 -11.23 -0.69 11.12
N ALA A 55 -10.87 -1.53 12.08
CA ALA A 55 -10.67 -2.96 11.87
C ALA A 55 -11.93 -3.66 11.30
N ILE A 56 -13.12 -3.29 11.79
CA ILE A 56 -14.38 -3.84 11.26
C ILE A 56 -14.60 -3.43 9.80
N LEU A 57 -14.30 -2.18 9.44
CA LEU A 57 -14.42 -1.70 8.06
C LEU A 57 -13.41 -2.38 7.15
N ASP A 58 -12.18 -2.60 7.61
CA ASP A 58 -11.14 -3.28 6.85
C ASP A 58 -11.51 -4.74 6.58
N LEU A 59 -11.97 -5.47 7.59
CA LEU A 59 -12.48 -6.84 7.44
C LEU A 59 -13.65 -6.93 6.47
N TYR A 60 -14.56 -5.95 6.52
CA TYR A 60 -15.69 -5.88 5.60
C TYR A 60 -15.22 -5.67 4.16
N SER A 61 -14.32 -4.72 3.95
CA SER A 61 -13.76 -4.36 2.63
C SER A 61 -12.92 -5.50 2.06
N SER A 62 -12.05 -6.10 2.86
CA SER A 62 -11.22 -7.24 2.48
C SER A 62 -12.06 -8.45 2.07
N GLY A 63 -13.09 -8.78 2.86
CA GLY A 63 -14.03 -9.86 2.52
C GLY A 63 -14.74 -9.64 1.18
N LEU A 64 -15.13 -8.39 0.85
CA LEU A 64 -15.70 -8.06 -0.46
C LEU A 64 -14.68 -8.19 -1.58
N THR A 65 -13.44 -7.75 -1.35
CA THR A 65 -12.35 -7.82 -2.33
C THR A 65 -12.04 -9.27 -2.71
N LEU A 66 -11.97 -10.18 -1.74
CA LEU A 66 -11.75 -11.61 -1.99
C LEU A 66 -12.85 -12.24 -2.86
N ILE A 67 -14.10 -11.84 -2.65
CA ILE A 67 -15.22 -12.31 -3.47
C ILE A 67 -15.15 -11.71 -4.89
N SER A 68 -14.78 -10.44 -5.01
CA SER A 68 -14.71 -9.75 -6.31
C SER A 68 -13.58 -10.29 -7.21
N ILE A 69 -12.54 -10.90 -6.64
CA ILE A 69 -11.49 -11.61 -7.40
C ILE A 69 -12.04 -12.93 -8.01
N GLY A 70 -13.26 -13.34 -7.66
CA GLY A 70 -13.91 -14.54 -8.21
C GLY A 70 -13.67 -15.80 -7.37
N LEU A 71 -13.19 -15.69 -6.14
CA LEU A 71 -13.08 -16.82 -5.25
C LEU A 71 -14.49 -17.30 -4.83
N PRO A 72 -14.85 -18.57 -5.08
CA PRO A 72 -16.17 -19.10 -4.78
C PRO A 72 -16.33 -19.43 -3.28
N VAL A 73 -16.03 -18.44 -2.42
CA VAL A 73 -16.13 -18.60 -0.97
C VAL A 73 -17.24 -17.73 -0.41
N LYS A 74 -17.90 -18.23 0.63
CA LYS A 74 -18.91 -17.45 1.34
C LYS A 74 -18.24 -16.29 2.07
N ARG A 75 -18.87 -15.12 2.07
CA ARG A 75 -18.34 -13.88 2.64
C ARG A 75 -17.79 -14.02 4.07
N TYR A 76 -18.49 -14.76 4.93
CA TYR A 76 -18.05 -14.96 6.31
C TYR A 76 -16.78 -15.81 6.41
N ILE A 77 -16.53 -16.70 5.43
CA ILE A 77 -15.31 -17.49 5.37
C ILE A 77 -14.13 -16.59 4.96
N ALA A 78 -14.35 -15.73 3.95
CA ALA A 78 -13.35 -14.77 3.52
C ALA A 78 -12.96 -13.81 4.66
N ALA A 79 -13.93 -13.25 5.36
CA ALA A 79 -13.68 -12.41 6.53
C ALA A 79 -13.01 -13.19 7.68
N GLY A 80 -13.35 -14.47 7.87
CA GLY A 80 -12.70 -15.33 8.86
C GLY A 80 -11.23 -15.60 8.57
N ILE A 81 -10.87 -15.86 7.31
CA ILE A 81 -9.48 -16.04 6.88
C ILE A 81 -8.68 -14.75 7.13
N ASP A 82 -9.23 -13.62 6.74
CA ASP A 82 -8.59 -12.31 6.93
C ASP A 82 -8.39 -12.01 8.42
N SER A 83 -9.41 -12.27 9.24
CA SER A 83 -9.31 -12.16 10.70
C SER A 83 -8.18 -13.02 11.30
N LEU A 84 -8.02 -14.24 10.82
CA LEU A 84 -6.93 -15.12 11.27
C LEU A 84 -5.55 -14.58 10.90
N ILE A 85 -5.42 -14.02 9.67
CA ILE A 85 -4.19 -13.38 9.22
C ILE A 85 -3.88 -12.15 10.08
N MET A 86 -4.89 -11.32 10.37
CA MET A 86 -4.74 -10.15 11.25
C MET A 86 -4.32 -10.55 12.66
N ILE A 87 -4.94 -11.60 13.25
CA ILE A 87 -4.56 -12.10 14.58
C ILE A 87 -3.11 -12.59 14.57
N ALA A 88 -2.72 -13.38 13.59
CA ALA A 88 -1.35 -13.89 13.48
C ALA A 88 -0.35 -12.75 13.31
N GLY A 89 -0.65 -11.76 12.48
CA GLY A 89 0.17 -10.56 12.30
C GLY A 89 0.29 -9.73 13.57
N THR A 90 -0.82 -9.56 14.31
CA THR A 90 -0.81 -8.85 15.60
C THR A 90 0.04 -9.58 16.65
N ILE A 91 -0.11 -10.92 16.75
CA ILE A 91 0.71 -11.73 17.64
C ILE A 91 2.20 -11.57 17.32
N TYR A 92 2.55 -11.64 16.03
CA TYR A 92 3.93 -11.43 15.60
C TYR A 92 4.46 -10.04 15.98
N LEU A 93 3.71 -8.98 15.70
CA LEU A 93 4.12 -7.60 15.96
C LEU A 93 4.23 -7.27 17.46
N VAL A 94 3.35 -7.84 18.29
CA VAL A 94 3.31 -7.53 19.73
C VAL A 94 4.32 -8.36 20.54
N TRP A 95 4.57 -9.61 20.15
CA TRP A 95 5.38 -10.55 20.97
C TRP A 95 6.71 -10.96 20.34
N VAL A 96 6.89 -10.78 19.03
CA VAL A 96 8.09 -11.26 18.33
C VAL A 96 8.90 -10.12 17.73
N ALA A 97 8.25 -9.07 17.22
CA ALA A 97 8.95 -7.92 16.65
C ALA A 97 9.43 -6.98 17.76
N ASP A 98 10.65 -6.45 17.60
CA ASP A 98 11.23 -5.50 18.56
C ASP A 98 10.50 -4.14 18.55
N ASP A 99 9.89 -3.79 17.41
CA ASP A 99 9.07 -2.59 17.24
C ASP A 99 7.98 -2.83 16.16
N PHE A 100 7.00 -1.93 16.12
CA PHE A 100 5.91 -1.98 15.13
C PHE A 100 6.27 -1.21 13.85
N PHE A 101 6.95 -0.07 13.98
CA PHE A 101 7.07 0.91 12.90
C PHE A 101 7.91 0.39 11.73
N TYR A 102 9.05 -0.20 12.02
CA TYR A 102 9.99 -0.63 10.98
C TYR A 102 9.49 -1.80 10.12
N PRO A 103 8.96 -2.89 10.70
CA PRO A 103 8.33 -3.96 9.90
C PRO A 103 7.17 -3.46 9.05
N PHE A 104 6.36 -2.57 9.60
CA PHE A 104 5.24 -1.96 8.89
C PHE A 104 5.69 -1.06 7.74
N GLN A 105 6.70 -0.22 7.95
CA GLN A 105 7.29 0.61 6.91
C GLN A 105 7.90 -0.25 5.79
N GLY A 106 8.62 -1.31 6.13
CA GLY A 106 9.18 -2.26 5.18
C GLY A 106 8.11 -2.91 4.30
N PHE A 107 7.00 -3.30 4.90
CA PHE A 107 5.85 -3.84 4.19
C PHE A 107 5.23 -2.80 3.24
N LEU A 108 5.00 -1.57 3.70
CA LEU A 108 4.43 -0.49 2.87
C LEU A 108 5.32 -0.13 1.69
N ILE A 109 6.64 -0.03 1.87
CA ILE A 109 7.59 0.24 0.79
C ILE A 109 7.53 -0.88 -0.26
N THR A 110 7.51 -2.13 0.18
CA THR A 110 7.48 -3.28 -0.71
C THR A 110 6.20 -3.35 -1.55
N LEU A 111 5.05 -3.07 -0.94
CA LEU A 111 3.75 -3.02 -1.64
C LEU A 111 3.54 -1.74 -2.44
N GLY A 112 4.12 -0.64 -2.01
CA GLY A 112 4.00 0.65 -2.68
C GLY A 112 4.46 0.63 -4.14
N VAL A 113 5.49 -0.15 -4.45
CA VAL A 113 6.03 -0.29 -5.80
C VAL A 113 5.03 -0.90 -6.78
N PRO A 114 4.50 -2.11 -6.59
CA PRO A 114 3.52 -2.70 -7.51
C PRO A 114 2.19 -1.92 -7.54
N ILE A 115 1.78 -1.33 -6.42
CA ILE A 115 0.59 -0.47 -6.37
C ILE A 115 0.80 0.79 -7.22
N ALA A 116 1.97 1.41 -7.18
CA ALA A 116 2.29 2.57 -8.03
C ALA A 116 2.25 2.21 -9.51
N ALA A 117 2.85 1.07 -9.90
CA ALA A 117 2.79 0.58 -11.28
C ALA A 117 1.35 0.32 -11.73
N TRP A 118 0.55 -0.36 -10.90
CA TRP A 118 -0.86 -0.64 -11.17
C TRP A 118 -1.68 0.65 -11.29
N SER A 119 -1.52 1.58 -10.36
CA SER A 119 -2.24 2.87 -10.38
C SER A 119 -1.91 3.67 -11.63
N ALA A 120 -0.64 3.70 -12.05
CA ALA A 120 -0.21 4.38 -13.26
C ALA A 120 -0.85 3.77 -14.51
N ILE A 121 -0.88 2.43 -14.61
CA ILE A 121 -1.53 1.72 -15.71
C ILE A 121 -3.02 2.05 -15.74
N PHE A 122 -3.70 1.96 -14.59
CA PHE A 122 -5.13 2.19 -14.48
C PHE A 122 -5.52 3.63 -14.84
N VAL A 123 -4.85 4.62 -14.25
CA VAL A 123 -5.10 6.04 -14.55
C VAL A 123 -4.84 6.34 -16.01
N THR A 124 -3.76 5.81 -16.57
CA THR A 124 -3.43 6.01 -17.99
C THR A 124 -4.47 5.36 -18.90
N ASP A 125 -4.96 4.16 -18.56
CA ASP A 125 -6.01 3.48 -19.33
C ASP A 125 -7.31 4.30 -19.34
N VAL A 126 -7.74 4.80 -18.17
CA VAL A 126 -8.93 5.66 -18.05
C VAL A 126 -8.78 6.94 -18.86
N LEU A 127 -7.62 7.63 -18.77
CA LEU A 127 -7.38 8.88 -19.49
C LEU A 127 -7.29 8.70 -21.02
N MET A 128 -6.89 7.53 -21.48
CA MET A 128 -6.79 7.22 -22.91
C MET A 128 -8.14 6.86 -23.53
N ARG A 129 -9.12 6.44 -22.75
CA ARG A 129 -10.46 6.07 -23.23
C ARG A 129 -11.28 7.31 -23.55
N LYS A 130 -12.00 7.26 -24.66
CA LYS A 130 -12.97 8.29 -25.05
C LYS A 130 -14.37 8.00 -24.54
N ARG A 131 -14.63 6.74 -24.17
CA ARG A 131 -15.92 6.26 -23.66
C ARG A 131 -15.72 5.58 -22.33
N ASP A 132 -16.72 5.67 -21.47
CA ASP A 132 -16.74 4.94 -20.19
C ASP A 132 -16.73 3.43 -20.41
N TYR A 133 -16.30 2.69 -19.40
CA TYR A 133 -16.37 1.24 -19.41
C TYR A 133 -17.84 0.77 -19.50
N SER A 134 -18.09 -0.23 -20.35
CA SER A 134 -19.37 -0.92 -20.38
C SER A 134 -19.44 -1.85 -19.16
N GLU A 135 -20.35 -1.57 -18.20
CA GLU A 135 -20.54 -2.42 -17.03
C GLU A 135 -20.91 -3.86 -17.43
N GLU A 136 -21.72 -4.02 -18.48
CA GLU A 136 -22.15 -5.32 -18.95
C GLU A 136 -20.98 -6.17 -19.46
N ASP A 137 -20.03 -5.56 -20.18
CA ASP A 137 -18.86 -6.26 -20.74
C ASP A 137 -17.76 -6.50 -19.69
N LEU A 138 -17.71 -5.69 -18.61
CA LEU A 138 -16.74 -5.86 -17.52
C LEU A 138 -16.93 -7.19 -16.77
N TYR A 139 -18.18 -7.62 -16.63
CA TYR A 139 -18.52 -8.84 -15.87
C TYR A 139 -18.67 -10.08 -16.75
N ARG A 140 -18.49 -9.95 -18.07
CA ARG A 140 -18.55 -11.10 -19.01
C ARG A 140 -17.14 -11.57 -19.36
N VAL A 141 -16.88 -12.87 -19.17
CA VAL A 141 -15.60 -13.49 -19.52
C VAL A 141 -15.28 -13.33 -21.02
N GLU A 142 -16.32 -13.41 -21.87
CA GLU A 142 -16.25 -13.22 -23.33
C GLU A 142 -16.53 -11.78 -23.78
N GLY A 143 -16.61 -10.83 -22.83
CA GLY A 143 -16.81 -9.42 -23.12
C GLY A 143 -15.61 -8.80 -23.84
N ARG A 144 -15.78 -7.57 -24.37
CA ARG A 144 -14.76 -6.84 -25.14
C ARG A 144 -13.44 -6.63 -24.39
N TYR A 145 -13.44 -6.69 -23.04
CA TYR A 145 -12.25 -6.52 -22.23
C TYR A 145 -11.46 -7.81 -22.00
N GLY A 146 -12.13 -8.98 -22.13
CA GLY A 146 -11.57 -10.30 -21.87
C GLY A 146 -11.22 -10.55 -20.40
N SER A 147 -10.87 -11.79 -20.06
CA SER A 147 -10.56 -12.18 -18.67
C SER A 147 -9.18 -11.73 -18.21
N TRP A 148 -8.21 -11.63 -19.11
CA TRP A 148 -6.82 -11.30 -18.78
C TRP A 148 -6.26 -10.23 -19.70
N ASN A 149 -5.64 -9.22 -19.10
CA ASN A 149 -4.83 -8.25 -19.85
C ASN A 149 -3.34 -8.51 -19.64
N LEU A 150 -2.80 -9.47 -20.42
CA LEU A 150 -1.41 -9.89 -20.30
C LEU A 150 -0.43 -8.74 -20.52
N SER A 151 -0.76 -7.78 -21.39
CA SER A 151 0.07 -6.59 -21.61
C SER A 151 0.18 -5.73 -20.36
N SER A 152 -0.95 -5.39 -19.73
CA SER A 152 -0.95 -4.60 -18.48
C SER A 152 -0.28 -5.36 -17.35
N LEU A 153 -0.49 -6.67 -17.26
CA LEU A 153 0.16 -7.52 -16.25
C LEU A 153 1.68 -7.54 -16.43
N SER A 154 2.16 -7.65 -17.67
CA SER A 154 3.60 -7.61 -17.99
C SER A 154 4.21 -6.25 -17.62
N ILE A 155 3.53 -5.15 -17.96
CA ILE A 155 3.98 -3.80 -17.61
C ILE A 155 4.07 -3.64 -16.09
N MET A 156 3.06 -4.11 -15.36
CA MET A 156 3.05 -4.08 -13.90
C MET A 156 4.21 -4.89 -13.31
N ALA A 157 4.45 -6.09 -13.82
CA ALA A 157 5.54 -6.95 -13.37
C ALA A 157 6.91 -6.31 -13.62
N VAL A 158 7.13 -5.76 -14.81
CA VAL A 158 8.38 -5.04 -15.15
C VAL A 158 8.54 -3.79 -14.27
N GLY A 159 7.47 -3.00 -14.11
CA GLY A 159 7.48 -1.84 -13.23
C GLY A 159 7.81 -2.19 -11.78
N ALA A 160 7.25 -3.29 -11.27
CA ALA A 160 7.54 -3.78 -9.93
C ALA A 160 8.99 -4.27 -9.78
N ILE A 161 9.49 -5.07 -10.72
CA ILE A 161 10.88 -5.56 -10.71
C ILE A 161 11.84 -4.38 -10.76
N VAL A 162 11.69 -3.45 -11.68
CA VAL A 162 12.56 -2.27 -11.77
C VAL A 162 12.42 -1.41 -10.50
N GLY A 163 11.21 -1.19 -10.03
CA GLY A 163 10.97 -0.39 -8.83
C GLY A 163 11.60 -0.99 -7.57
N TRP A 164 11.49 -2.29 -7.34
CA TRP A 164 12.16 -2.95 -6.21
C TRP A 164 13.70 -2.87 -6.29
N GLY A 165 14.26 -2.69 -7.49
CA GLY A 165 15.67 -2.44 -7.66
C GLY A 165 16.15 -1.07 -7.14
N PHE A 166 15.25 -0.11 -6.96
CA PHE A 166 15.54 1.26 -6.52
C PHE A 166 14.92 1.64 -5.19
N VAL A 167 14.50 0.67 -4.38
CA VAL A 167 14.07 0.90 -3.00
C VAL A 167 15.02 0.24 -2.02
N THR A 168 15.18 0.83 -0.84
CA THR A 168 15.91 0.22 0.27
C THR A 168 14.94 -0.17 1.36
N ASN A 169 15.21 -1.30 1.98
CA ASN A 169 14.44 -1.78 3.10
C ASN A 169 15.40 -2.28 4.20
N PRO A 170 16.01 -1.35 4.96
CA PRO A 170 16.98 -1.71 6.00
C PRO A 170 16.32 -2.35 7.23
N PHE A 171 15.00 -2.26 7.32
CA PHE A 171 14.25 -2.59 8.53
C PHE A 171 13.86 -4.07 8.64
N ALA A 172 13.97 -4.84 7.57
CA ALA A 172 13.65 -6.25 7.53
C ALA A 172 14.71 -7.03 6.77
N SER A 173 15.42 -7.92 7.45
CA SER A 173 16.51 -8.70 6.86
C SER A 173 16.08 -9.55 5.65
N TRP A 174 14.86 -10.06 5.66
CA TRP A 174 14.28 -10.83 4.56
C TRP A 174 13.94 -9.98 3.32
N LEU A 175 13.94 -8.64 3.42
CA LEU A 175 13.76 -7.70 2.31
C LEU A 175 15.09 -7.11 1.81
N SER A 176 16.22 -7.58 2.33
CA SER A 176 17.55 -7.12 1.95
C SER A 176 17.91 -7.36 0.47
N TRP A 177 17.16 -8.22 -0.24
CA TRP A 177 17.31 -8.44 -1.67
C TRP A 177 16.92 -7.24 -2.53
N GLN A 178 16.11 -6.31 -2.00
CA GLN A 178 15.74 -5.07 -2.69
C GLN A 178 16.94 -4.14 -2.86
N GLY A 179 16.81 -3.17 -3.79
CA GLY A 179 17.87 -2.19 -4.03
C GLY A 179 19.02 -2.67 -4.91
N TYR A 180 18.79 -3.70 -5.72
CA TYR A 180 19.82 -4.29 -6.59
C TYR A 180 20.27 -3.39 -7.76
N PHE A 181 19.58 -2.26 -8.02
CA PHE A 181 20.00 -1.24 -8.98
C PHE A 181 20.56 0.02 -8.33
N LEU A 182 20.62 0.10 -7.01
CA LEU A 182 21.09 1.30 -6.30
C LEU A 182 22.58 1.54 -6.47
N ASP A 183 23.37 0.54 -6.85
CA ASP A 183 24.81 0.72 -7.12
C ASP A 183 25.06 1.80 -8.17
N ILE A 184 24.11 2.04 -9.08
CA ILE A 184 24.16 3.13 -10.07
C ILE A 184 24.15 4.51 -9.39
N PHE A 185 23.55 4.63 -8.21
CA PHE A 185 23.42 5.87 -7.44
C PHE A 185 24.26 5.90 -6.14
N GLY A 186 25.30 5.08 -6.05
CA GLY A 186 26.19 5.05 -4.89
C GLY A 186 25.86 3.98 -3.85
N GLY A 187 25.05 2.99 -4.21
CA GLY A 187 24.73 1.83 -3.37
C GLY A 187 23.64 2.09 -2.33
N LYS A 188 23.43 1.08 -1.50
CA LYS A 188 22.39 1.09 -0.44
C LYS A 188 22.68 2.06 0.71
N GLU A 189 23.88 2.58 0.81
CA GLU A 189 24.30 3.58 1.80
C GLU A 189 24.47 4.98 1.18
N GLY A 190 24.21 5.11 -0.13
CA GLY A 190 24.31 6.36 -0.86
C GLY A 190 23.24 7.37 -0.44
N GLN A 191 23.43 8.65 -0.79
CA GLN A 191 22.49 9.73 -0.47
C GLN A 191 21.07 9.50 -1.00
N TRP A 192 20.92 8.71 -2.08
CA TRP A 192 19.64 8.40 -2.72
C TRP A 192 18.99 7.12 -2.20
N ALA A 193 19.66 6.36 -1.36
CA ALA A 193 19.14 5.10 -0.84
C ALA A 193 17.80 5.25 -0.11
N GLY A 194 17.70 6.27 0.77
CA GLY A 194 16.48 6.54 1.52
C GLY A 194 15.36 7.23 0.73
N ALA A 195 15.64 7.68 -0.52
CA ALA A 195 14.64 8.39 -1.33
C ALA A 195 13.56 7.47 -1.92
N ASN A 196 13.75 6.14 -1.87
CA ASN A 196 12.81 5.13 -2.39
C ASN A 196 12.30 5.44 -3.81
N LEU A 197 13.22 5.87 -4.69
CA LEU A 197 12.92 6.27 -6.07
C LEU A 197 12.21 5.19 -6.88
N GLY A 198 12.28 3.94 -6.43
CA GLY A 198 11.62 2.82 -7.08
C GLY A 198 10.12 2.97 -7.25
N VAL A 199 9.44 3.63 -6.31
CA VAL A 199 8.01 3.94 -6.43
C VAL A 199 7.75 4.89 -7.60
N ALA A 200 8.57 5.93 -7.73
CA ALA A 200 8.48 6.88 -8.85
C ALA A 200 8.80 6.22 -10.20
N PHE A 201 9.84 5.38 -10.25
CA PHE A 201 10.16 4.62 -11.48
C PHE A 201 9.05 3.65 -11.88
N ALA A 202 8.46 2.92 -10.92
CA ALA A 202 7.35 2.02 -11.19
C ALA A 202 6.14 2.78 -11.78
N LEU A 203 5.83 3.96 -11.23
CA LEU A 203 4.76 4.83 -11.73
C LEU A 203 5.06 5.32 -13.16
N VAL A 204 6.26 5.83 -13.41
CA VAL A 204 6.65 6.35 -14.72
C VAL A 204 6.67 5.24 -15.77
N ILE A 205 7.23 4.07 -15.44
CA ILE A 205 7.22 2.90 -16.34
C ILE A 205 5.80 2.47 -16.63
N GLY A 206 4.94 2.35 -15.61
CA GLY A 206 3.53 2.00 -15.76
C GLY A 206 2.80 2.95 -16.71
N CYS A 207 2.98 4.25 -16.53
CA CYS A 207 2.38 5.28 -17.36
C CYS A 207 2.88 5.20 -18.82
N ILE A 208 4.19 5.32 -19.05
CA ILE A 208 4.78 5.38 -20.39
C ILE A 208 4.56 4.08 -21.16
N ALA A 209 4.82 2.94 -20.53
CA ALA A 209 4.64 1.66 -21.20
C ALA A 209 3.17 1.41 -21.56
N HIS A 210 2.22 1.80 -20.71
CA HIS A 210 0.80 1.67 -21.02
C HIS A 210 0.34 2.65 -22.10
N LEU A 211 0.84 3.87 -22.14
CA LEU A 211 0.59 4.82 -23.24
C LEU A 211 1.01 4.26 -24.61
N VAL A 212 2.13 3.55 -24.65
CA VAL A 212 2.67 3.00 -25.89
C VAL A 212 2.01 1.68 -26.29
N LEU A 213 1.94 0.73 -25.37
CA LEU A 213 1.50 -0.64 -25.65
C LEU A 213 -0.02 -0.81 -25.51
N GLY A 214 -0.68 -0.04 -24.65
CA GLY A 214 -2.13 -0.12 -24.40
C GLY A 214 -2.98 0.50 -25.51
N ARG A 215 -2.43 1.47 -26.25
CA ARG A 215 -3.18 2.29 -27.21
C ARG A 215 -3.96 1.47 -28.26
N ARG A 216 -3.33 0.50 -28.88
CA ARG A 216 -3.98 -0.34 -29.89
C ARG A 216 -5.11 -1.18 -29.31
N LYS A 217 -4.92 -1.68 -28.09
CA LYS A 217 -5.92 -2.52 -27.44
C LYS A 217 -7.14 -1.69 -27.04
N ILE A 218 -6.93 -0.49 -26.49
CA ILE A 218 -8.01 0.43 -26.13
C ILE A 218 -8.82 0.81 -27.36
N GLN A 219 -8.17 1.17 -28.48
CA GLN A 219 -8.86 1.49 -29.74
C GLN A 219 -9.72 0.35 -30.28
N ASN A 220 -9.31 -0.89 -30.08
CA ASN A 220 -10.09 -2.06 -30.51
C ASN A 220 -11.26 -2.37 -29.55
N GLN A 221 -11.28 -1.81 -28.38
CA GLN A 221 -12.30 -2.00 -27.34
C GLN A 221 -13.37 -0.89 -27.36
N GLU A 222 -13.12 0.22 -28.03
CA GLU A 222 -14.06 1.34 -28.21
C GLU A 222 -14.99 1.13 -29.44
#